data_6a67352ebefe6635f917bf3f29983bc2
#
_entry.id   6a67352ebefe6635f917bf3f29983bc2
#
_cell.length_a   1.000
_cell.length_b   1.000
_cell.length_c   1.000
_cell.angle_alpha   90.00
_cell.angle_beta   90.00
_cell.angle_gamma   90.00
#
_symmetry.space_group_name_H-M   'P 1'
#
loop_
_entity.id
_entity.type
_entity.pdbx_description
1 polymer ?
#
loop_
_entity_poly.entity_id
_entity_poly.type
_entity_poly.pdbx_seq_one_letter_code
_entity_poly.pdbx_strand_id
1 'polypeptide(L)'
;MNKKTKFAALCLLLMFVLSGCWNYRSLSEIAIAAGMAIDMDPESGEFLIICEVIDLSGDVASGGPKTRLVTTKGKTIFDAVRNAKRRLEKKLYFGNMNLIAVSEELAKNGHIEHVFDWLLRDAEMRETAYIVISQEKTAADLLRTKGINTAIISYEITNISRDDQSVTASTTGSMLYQIFNVYHAEGFHNTIPAFHVVTNEEENIAEANGIAVFKGEQFVGYLTPEESKYFLFVMNEVQGGILTVSQNGEEKDNVSLEISDNKTKHSFKVEDGKLKVTIHVEATAYLAEIEGKFDSLDPEMITSLEAAAGAALKNRMEDVIKKVQTEYGSDIFGFGDLIHKKNHKLWAQISNSWDEIFPTLDVTVNAKVSIVNSAYIKDTKQEKDK
;
A
#
# COMPACT_ATOMS: atom_id res chain seq x y z
N MET A 1 43.85 -36.18 36.39
CA MET A 1 43.58 -36.09 34.92
C MET A 1 44.84 -35.43 34.29
N ASN A 2 45.53 -36.15 33.44
CA ASN A 2 46.85 -35.74 32.88
C ASN A 2 46.62 -34.51 31.95
N LYS A 3 47.63 -33.60 31.84
CA LYS A 3 47.53 -32.42 30.92
C LYS A 3 47.11 -32.81 29.49
N LYS A 4 47.58 -33.98 29.02
CA LYS A 4 47.18 -34.53 27.69
C LYS A 4 45.69 -34.90 27.59
N THR A 5 45.11 -35.44 28.67
CA THR A 5 43.64 -35.76 28.69
C THR A 5 42.75 -34.51 28.74
N LYS A 6 43.19 -33.45 29.43
CA LYS A 6 42.50 -32.16 29.44
C LYS A 6 42.55 -31.48 28.07
N PHE A 7 43.67 -31.55 27.38
CA PHE A 7 43.83 -31.01 26.03
C PHE A 7 42.99 -31.78 25.01
N ALA A 8 42.98 -33.11 25.08
CA ALA A 8 42.13 -33.95 24.21
C ALA A 8 40.63 -33.68 24.44
N ALA A 9 40.19 -33.53 25.69
CA ALA A 9 38.82 -33.18 26.02
C ALA A 9 38.42 -31.78 25.52
N LEU A 10 39.34 -30.80 25.57
CA LEU A 10 39.14 -29.47 25.03
C LEU A 10 39.02 -29.48 23.50
N CYS A 11 39.88 -30.25 22.81
CA CYS A 11 39.77 -30.40 21.35
C CYS A 11 38.46 -31.09 20.92
N LEU A 12 38.00 -32.09 21.68
CA LEU A 12 36.75 -32.77 21.45
C LEU A 12 35.54 -31.80 21.64
N LEU A 13 35.60 -30.98 22.70
CA LEU A 13 34.61 -29.95 22.95
C LEU A 13 34.57 -28.88 21.84
N LEU A 14 35.73 -28.46 21.35
CA LEU A 14 35.86 -27.52 20.23
C LEU A 14 35.28 -28.09 18.91
N MET A 15 35.44 -29.41 18.64
CA MET A 15 34.82 -30.05 17.47
C MET A 15 33.31 -30.02 17.54
N PHE A 16 32.68 -30.13 18.71
CA PHE A 16 31.22 -29.98 18.87
C PHE A 16 30.73 -28.53 18.67
N VAL A 17 31.54 -27.53 19.00
CA VAL A 17 31.21 -26.12 18.83
C VAL A 17 31.38 -25.66 17.37
N LEU A 18 32.26 -26.31 16.61
CA LEU A 18 32.55 -25.98 15.21
C LEU A 18 31.57 -26.63 14.20
N SER A 19 30.66 -27.53 14.63
CA SER A 19 29.66 -28.17 13.75
C SER A 19 28.43 -27.26 13.43
N GLY A 20 28.63 -25.95 13.35
CA GLY A 20 27.59 -24.90 13.37
C GLY A 20 26.81 -24.62 12.09
N CYS A 21 26.89 -25.36 10.98
CA CYS A 21 26.17 -25.07 9.75
C CYS A 21 25.26 -26.22 9.28
N TRP A 22 24.38 -26.70 10.16
CA TRP A 22 23.46 -27.81 9.84
C TRP A 22 22.46 -27.50 8.71
N ASN A 23 22.15 -26.23 8.42
CA ASN A 23 21.13 -25.84 7.42
C ASN A 23 21.68 -24.98 6.25
N TYR A 24 22.98 -25.09 5.95
CA TYR A 24 23.55 -24.41 4.79
C TYR A 24 22.95 -24.98 3.49
N ARG A 25 22.39 -24.09 2.66
CA ARG A 25 21.97 -24.42 1.28
C ARG A 25 22.70 -23.52 0.31
N SER A 26 23.24 -24.11 -0.73
CA SER A 26 23.85 -23.38 -1.81
C SER A 26 22.78 -22.64 -2.64
N LEU A 27 23.11 -21.47 -3.19
CA LEU A 27 22.27 -20.76 -4.16
C LEU A 27 21.89 -21.65 -5.37
N SER A 28 22.73 -22.63 -5.70
CA SER A 28 22.44 -23.60 -6.76
C SER A 28 21.29 -24.56 -6.45
N GLU A 29 20.89 -24.69 -5.18
CA GLU A 29 19.84 -25.61 -4.71
C GLU A 29 18.49 -24.93 -4.50
N ILE A 30 18.43 -23.60 -4.62
CA ILE A 30 17.22 -22.81 -4.41
C ILE A 30 16.75 -22.14 -5.70
N ALA A 31 15.43 -21.97 -5.81
CA ALA A 31 14.76 -21.18 -6.84
C ALA A 31 14.22 -19.92 -6.18
N ILE A 32 14.79 -18.76 -6.52
CA ILE A 32 14.44 -17.49 -5.90
C ILE A 32 13.10 -17.01 -6.45
N ALA A 33 12.10 -16.89 -5.60
CA ALA A 33 10.83 -16.25 -5.92
C ALA A 33 10.98 -14.74 -5.78
N ALA A 34 10.65 -13.99 -6.83
CA ALA A 34 10.58 -12.53 -6.81
C ALA A 34 9.22 -12.05 -6.30
N GLY A 35 8.17 -12.77 -6.63
CA GLY A 35 6.82 -12.52 -6.19
C GLY A 35 5.92 -13.74 -6.31
N MET A 36 4.72 -13.59 -5.78
CA MET A 36 3.70 -14.64 -5.75
C MET A 36 2.32 -14.04 -6.01
N ALA A 37 1.52 -14.74 -6.79
CA ALA A 37 0.08 -14.52 -6.88
C ALA A 37 -0.66 -15.67 -6.17
N ILE A 38 -1.70 -15.31 -5.41
CA ILE A 38 -2.53 -16.24 -4.65
C ILE A 38 -3.97 -16.10 -5.14
N ASP A 39 -4.46 -17.17 -5.72
CA ASP A 39 -5.82 -17.30 -6.23
C ASP A 39 -6.51 -18.54 -5.62
N MET A 40 -7.77 -18.69 -5.91
CA MET A 40 -8.50 -19.94 -5.69
C MET A 40 -8.91 -20.54 -7.03
N ASP A 41 -8.67 -21.81 -7.19
CA ASP A 41 -9.10 -22.55 -8.39
C ASP A 41 -10.63 -22.75 -8.35
N PRO A 42 -11.39 -22.17 -9.30
CA PRO A 42 -12.85 -22.23 -9.26
C PRO A 42 -13.43 -23.62 -9.46
N GLU A 43 -12.67 -24.54 -10.04
CA GLU A 43 -13.15 -25.93 -10.29
C GLU A 43 -12.96 -26.83 -9.07
N SER A 44 -11.80 -26.74 -8.41
CA SER A 44 -11.44 -27.63 -7.31
C SER A 44 -11.63 -27.00 -5.92
N GLY A 45 -11.73 -25.67 -5.81
CA GLY A 45 -11.72 -24.95 -4.55
C GLY A 45 -10.37 -25.00 -3.82
N GLU A 46 -9.30 -25.44 -4.50
CA GLU A 46 -7.96 -25.45 -3.94
C GLU A 46 -7.27 -24.08 -4.14
N PHE A 47 -6.33 -23.75 -3.25
CA PHE A 47 -5.47 -22.59 -3.45
C PHE A 47 -4.59 -22.79 -4.68
N LEU A 48 -4.58 -21.79 -5.55
CA LEU A 48 -3.76 -21.72 -6.75
C LEU A 48 -2.65 -20.71 -6.53
N ILE A 49 -1.41 -21.18 -6.50
CA ILE A 49 -0.24 -20.35 -6.28
C ILE A 49 0.57 -20.25 -7.55
N ILE A 50 0.88 -19.02 -7.94
CA ILE A 50 1.73 -18.71 -9.07
C ILE A 50 2.94 -17.92 -8.56
N CYS A 51 4.14 -18.51 -8.67
CA CYS A 51 5.39 -17.85 -8.27
C CYS A 51 6.13 -17.33 -9.49
N GLU A 52 6.55 -16.08 -9.44
CA GLU A 52 7.54 -15.51 -10.36
C GLU A 52 8.94 -15.89 -9.89
N VAL A 53 9.59 -16.82 -10.61
CA VAL A 53 10.90 -17.35 -10.24
C VAL A 53 11.97 -16.73 -11.14
N ILE A 54 13.05 -16.22 -10.53
CA ILE A 54 14.18 -15.62 -11.25
C ILE A 54 15.01 -16.74 -11.89
N ASP A 55 15.21 -16.66 -13.20
CA ASP A 55 16.10 -17.56 -13.94
C ASP A 55 17.52 -17.01 -13.90
N LEU A 56 18.36 -17.59 -13.04
CA LEU A 56 19.76 -17.22 -12.90
C LEU A 56 20.68 -17.84 -13.95
N SER A 57 20.13 -18.66 -14.88
CA SER A 57 20.92 -19.33 -15.93
C SER A 57 21.14 -18.44 -17.17
N GLY A 58 20.46 -17.30 -17.25
CA GLY A 58 20.59 -16.35 -18.37
C GLY A 58 21.95 -15.66 -18.38
N ASP A 59 22.61 -15.64 -19.53
CA ASP A 59 23.85 -14.89 -19.74
C ASP A 59 23.55 -13.39 -19.67
N VAL A 60 24.33 -12.63 -18.91
CA VAL A 60 24.19 -11.16 -18.76
C VAL A 60 24.25 -10.46 -20.12
N ALA A 61 24.89 -11.07 -21.10
CA ALA A 61 24.96 -10.59 -22.48
C ALA A 61 23.62 -10.67 -23.26
N SER A 62 22.61 -11.41 -22.74
CA SER A 62 21.31 -11.64 -23.40
C SER A 62 20.14 -10.79 -22.90
N GLY A 63 20.40 -9.66 -22.21
CA GLY A 63 19.37 -8.69 -21.87
C GLY A 63 18.87 -8.70 -20.43
N GLY A 64 19.61 -9.24 -19.49
CA GLY A 64 19.30 -9.18 -18.06
C GLY A 64 18.57 -10.41 -17.51
N PRO A 65 18.16 -10.40 -16.24
CA PRO A 65 17.49 -11.52 -15.59
C PRO A 65 16.14 -11.79 -16.25
N LYS A 66 15.86 -13.06 -16.53
CA LYS A 66 14.55 -13.53 -17.00
C LYS A 66 13.79 -14.13 -15.83
N THR A 67 12.47 -14.14 -15.94
CA THR A 67 11.61 -14.81 -14.96
C THR A 67 10.78 -15.90 -15.62
N ARG A 68 10.30 -16.83 -14.80
CA ARG A 68 9.35 -17.88 -15.21
C ARG A 68 8.26 -17.98 -14.17
N LEU A 69 7.01 -18.12 -14.63
CA LEU A 69 5.87 -18.37 -13.77
C LEU A 69 5.73 -19.87 -13.51
N VAL A 70 5.68 -20.24 -12.25
CA VAL A 70 5.47 -21.63 -11.80
C VAL A 70 4.14 -21.70 -11.04
N THR A 71 3.20 -22.44 -11.61
CA THR A 71 1.85 -22.60 -11.05
C THR A 71 1.74 -23.91 -10.29
N THR A 72 1.13 -23.87 -9.11
CA THR A 72 0.86 -25.04 -8.26
C THR A 72 -0.47 -24.93 -7.55
N LYS A 73 -1.05 -26.08 -7.13
CA LYS A 73 -2.31 -26.14 -6.37
C LYS A 73 -2.11 -26.92 -5.09
N GLY A 74 -2.94 -26.61 -4.10
CA GLY A 74 -2.98 -27.35 -2.85
C GLY A 74 -4.20 -26.99 -2.01
N LYS A 75 -4.53 -27.86 -1.06
CA LYS A 75 -5.66 -27.66 -0.14
C LYS A 75 -5.44 -26.48 0.83
N THR A 76 -4.19 -26.14 1.06
CA THR A 76 -3.74 -24.96 1.81
C THR A 76 -2.66 -24.25 1.01
N ILE A 77 -2.42 -22.98 1.32
CA ILE A 77 -1.32 -22.21 0.69
C ILE A 77 0.03 -22.92 0.92
N PHE A 78 0.28 -23.40 2.14
CA PHE A 78 1.49 -24.14 2.46
C PHE A 78 1.64 -25.43 1.64
N ASP A 79 0.57 -26.19 1.46
CA ASP A 79 0.54 -27.41 0.63
C ASP A 79 0.83 -27.05 -0.83
N ALA A 80 0.18 -26.02 -1.38
CA ALA A 80 0.41 -25.54 -2.74
C ALA A 80 1.88 -25.15 -2.96
N VAL A 81 2.45 -24.39 -2.01
CA VAL A 81 3.87 -24.00 -2.03
C VAL A 81 4.79 -25.23 -2.03
N ARG A 82 4.53 -26.23 -1.20
CA ARG A 82 5.32 -27.46 -1.16
C ARG A 82 5.19 -28.28 -2.43
N ASN A 83 3.99 -28.29 -3.04
CA ASN A 83 3.73 -28.98 -4.31
C ASN A 83 4.54 -28.37 -5.48
N ALA A 84 5.04 -27.14 -5.39
CA ALA A 84 5.94 -26.56 -6.37
C ALA A 84 7.20 -27.42 -6.63
N LYS A 85 7.68 -28.16 -5.59
CA LYS A 85 8.83 -29.06 -5.72
C LYS A 85 8.62 -30.17 -6.76
N ARG A 86 7.35 -30.52 -7.07
CA ARG A 86 7.02 -31.51 -8.12
C ARG A 86 7.27 -31.00 -9.54
N ARG A 87 7.42 -29.68 -9.71
CA ARG A 87 7.65 -28.99 -10.99
C ARG A 87 8.99 -28.29 -11.07
N LEU A 88 9.63 -28.06 -9.91
CA LEU A 88 10.91 -27.39 -9.80
C LEU A 88 11.98 -28.37 -9.32
N GLU A 89 13.10 -28.39 -10.00
CA GLU A 89 14.32 -29.11 -9.56
C GLU A 89 14.81 -28.61 -8.20
N LYS A 90 14.64 -27.28 -7.95
CA LYS A 90 15.10 -26.58 -6.77
C LYS A 90 13.95 -26.28 -5.81
N LYS A 91 14.25 -26.08 -4.52
CA LYS A 91 13.27 -25.60 -3.52
C LYS A 91 12.99 -24.11 -3.76
N LEU A 92 11.72 -23.71 -3.71
CA LEU A 92 11.35 -22.29 -3.67
C LEU A 92 11.96 -21.63 -2.43
N TYR A 93 12.49 -20.43 -2.61
CA TYR A 93 13.06 -19.59 -1.57
C TYR A 93 12.42 -18.21 -1.60
N PHE A 94 11.80 -17.81 -0.50
CA PHE A 94 10.99 -16.59 -0.38
C PHE A 94 11.75 -15.44 0.30
N GLY A 95 12.94 -15.66 0.82
CA GLY A 95 13.71 -14.62 1.53
C GLY A 95 14.05 -13.37 0.70
N ASN A 96 13.81 -13.37 -0.61
CA ASN A 96 13.96 -12.21 -1.51
C ASN A 96 12.66 -11.83 -2.22
N MET A 97 11.55 -12.43 -1.83
CA MET A 97 10.25 -12.12 -2.40
C MET A 97 9.79 -10.72 -1.96
N ASN A 98 9.44 -9.88 -2.93
CA ASN A 98 9.04 -8.50 -2.70
C ASN A 98 7.54 -8.27 -2.84
N LEU A 99 6.83 -9.13 -3.58
CA LEU A 99 5.41 -8.94 -3.89
C LEU A 99 4.59 -10.17 -3.56
N ILE A 100 3.42 -9.93 -2.97
CA ILE A 100 2.33 -10.89 -2.84
C ILE A 100 1.09 -10.24 -3.44
N ALA A 101 0.62 -10.76 -4.56
CA ALA A 101 -0.64 -10.36 -5.17
C ALA A 101 -1.75 -11.34 -4.76
N VAL A 102 -2.87 -10.82 -4.29
CA VAL A 102 -4.05 -11.60 -3.89
C VAL A 102 -5.20 -11.23 -4.80
N SER A 103 -5.97 -12.20 -5.29
CA SER A 103 -7.12 -11.88 -6.13
C SER A 103 -8.26 -11.25 -5.34
N GLU A 104 -9.00 -10.35 -5.99
CA GLU A 104 -10.21 -9.76 -5.44
C GLU A 104 -11.22 -10.83 -5.03
N GLU A 105 -11.35 -11.89 -5.85
CA GLU A 105 -12.29 -12.98 -5.57
C GLU A 105 -11.96 -13.69 -4.26
N LEU A 106 -10.68 -13.98 -4.01
CA LEU A 106 -10.24 -14.59 -2.77
C LEU A 106 -10.52 -13.65 -1.57
N ALA A 107 -10.29 -12.35 -1.73
CA ALA A 107 -10.57 -11.35 -0.70
C ALA A 107 -12.07 -11.20 -0.42
N LYS A 108 -12.93 -11.18 -1.46
CA LYS A 108 -14.39 -11.10 -1.34
C LYS A 108 -15.01 -12.32 -0.62
N ASN A 109 -14.44 -13.48 -0.83
CA ASN A 109 -14.93 -14.72 -0.23
C ASN A 109 -14.41 -14.95 1.21
N GLY A 110 -13.73 -13.98 1.81
CA GLY A 110 -13.24 -14.05 3.20
C GLY A 110 -12.01 -14.95 3.38
N HIS A 111 -11.35 -15.36 2.30
CA HIS A 111 -10.19 -16.25 2.37
C HIS A 111 -8.85 -15.53 2.59
N ILE A 112 -8.87 -14.20 2.74
CA ILE A 112 -7.65 -13.43 2.99
C ILE A 112 -7.03 -13.76 4.37
N GLU A 113 -7.85 -14.21 5.32
CA GLU A 113 -7.39 -14.71 6.62
C GLU A 113 -6.37 -15.85 6.48
N HIS A 114 -6.60 -16.78 5.53
CA HIS A 114 -5.67 -17.88 5.26
C HIS A 114 -4.34 -17.39 4.70
N VAL A 115 -4.37 -16.29 3.93
CA VAL A 115 -3.15 -15.64 3.43
C VAL A 115 -2.38 -15.05 4.60
N PHE A 116 -3.04 -14.30 5.47
CA PHE A 116 -2.40 -13.69 6.63
C PHE A 116 -1.88 -14.74 7.63
N ASP A 117 -2.66 -15.79 7.93
CA ASP A 117 -2.23 -16.87 8.82
C ASP A 117 -0.98 -17.57 8.27
N TRP A 118 -0.96 -17.87 6.96
CA TRP A 118 0.23 -18.45 6.32
C TRP A 118 1.44 -17.54 6.38
N LEU A 119 1.28 -16.25 6.05
CA LEU A 119 2.36 -15.25 6.05
C LEU A 119 2.97 -15.05 7.44
N LEU A 120 2.14 -15.11 8.48
CA LEU A 120 2.58 -14.99 9.88
C LEU A 120 3.35 -16.23 10.38
N ARG A 121 3.10 -17.42 9.79
CA ARG A 121 3.71 -18.69 10.22
C ARG A 121 4.93 -19.08 9.41
N ASP A 122 5.10 -18.59 8.19
CA ASP A 122 6.24 -18.96 7.34
C ASP A 122 7.46 -18.09 7.68
N ALA A 123 8.46 -18.72 8.31
CA ALA A 123 9.69 -18.04 8.76
C ALA A 123 10.61 -17.59 7.61
N GLU A 124 10.35 -17.99 6.36
CA GLU A 124 11.14 -17.57 5.19
C GLU A 124 10.65 -16.23 4.61
N MET A 125 9.44 -15.78 4.98
CA MET A 125 8.85 -14.55 4.48
C MET A 125 9.48 -13.31 5.10
N ARG A 126 9.66 -12.27 4.28
CA ARG A 126 10.09 -10.96 4.78
C ARG A 126 8.88 -10.12 5.16
N GLU A 127 8.90 -9.54 6.33
CA GLU A 127 7.88 -8.58 6.78
C GLU A 127 7.85 -7.29 5.93
N THR A 128 8.91 -7.06 5.14
CA THR A 128 9.03 -5.92 4.20
C THR A 128 8.54 -6.25 2.79
N ALA A 129 7.98 -7.43 2.55
CA ALA A 129 7.32 -7.73 1.28
C ALA A 129 6.02 -6.91 1.17
N TYR A 130 5.70 -6.45 -0.04
CA TYR A 130 4.48 -5.72 -0.33
C TYR A 130 3.34 -6.69 -0.63
N ILE A 131 2.14 -6.32 -0.21
CA ILE A 131 0.92 -7.03 -0.58
C ILE A 131 0.03 -6.10 -1.41
N VAL A 132 -0.60 -6.65 -2.45
CA VAL A 132 -1.54 -5.92 -3.32
C VAL A 132 -2.77 -6.76 -3.62
N ILE A 133 -3.90 -6.12 -3.86
CA ILE A 133 -5.11 -6.75 -4.40
C ILE A 133 -5.13 -6.58 -5.92
N SER A 134 -5.29 -7.68 -6.63
CA SER A 134 -5.53 -7.67 -8.06
C SER A 134 -7.02 -7.49 -8.35
N GLN A 135 -7.36 -6.49 -9.13
CA GLN A 135 -8.73 -6.26 -9.62
C GLN A 135 -9.04 -7.10 -10.87
N GLU A 136 -8.07 -7.92 -11.31
CA GLU A 136 -8.25 -8.84 -12.43
C GLU A 136 -8.98 -10.11 -11.99
N LYS A 137 -9.40 -10.90 -12.97
CA LYS A 137 -10.03 -12.19 -12.73
C LYS A 137 -9.15 -13.12 -11.88
N THR A 138 -7.84 -13.03 -12.05
CA THR A 138 -6.84 -13.74 -11.23
C THR A 138 -5.72 -12.80 -10.81
N ALA A 139 -5.14 -13.02 -9.64
CA ALA A 139 -3.95 -12.27 -9.22
C ALA A 139 -2.74 -12.57 -10.12
N ALA A 140 -2.72 -13.75 -10.73
CA ALA A 140 -1.71 -14.14 -11.69
C ALA A 140 -1.69 -13.27 -12.96
N ASP A 141 -2.79 -12.61 -13.30
CA ASP A 141 -2.86 -11.74 -14.47
C ASP A 141 -1.94 -10.54 -14.32
N LEU A 142 -1.75 -10.02 -13.11
CA LEU A 142 -0.73 -9.01 -12.82
C LEU A 142 0.69 -9.49 -13.12
N LEU A 143 1.03 -10.74 -12.73
CA LEU A 143 2.36 -11.30 -12.98
C LEU A 143 2.61 -11.69 -14.45
N ARG A 144 1.56 -11.70 -15.29
CA ARG A 144 1.64 -11.95 -16.73
C ARG A 144 1.79 -10.67 -17.56
N THR A 145 1.70 -9.52 -16.93
CA THR A 145 1.93 -8.24 -17.58
C THR A 145 3.38 -8.10 -18.03
N LYS A 146 3.64 -7.12 -18.87
CA LYS A 146 4.98 -6.77 -19.29
C LYS A 146 5.49 -5.58 -18.47
N GLY A 147 6.72 -5.69 -17.99
CA GLY A 147 7.36 -4.58 -17.31
C GLY A 147 7.94 -3.58 -18.30
N ILE A 148 7.80 -2.30 -17.98
CA ILE A 148 8.37 -1.20 -18.78
C ILE A 148 9.87 -1.06 -18.49
N ASN A 149 10.25 -1.13 -17.21
CA ASN A 149 11.62 -0.85 -16.78
C ASN A 149 12.39 -2.11 -16.36
N THR A 150 11.69 -3.19 -16.05
CA THR A 150 12.31 -4.43 -15.57
C THR A 150 11.58 -5.66 -16.10
N ALA A 151 12.33 -6.75 -16.33
CA ALA A 151 11.73 -8.03 -16.68
C ALA A 151 11.13 -8.78 -15.49
N ILE A 152 11.32 -8.29 -14.27
CA ILE A 152 10.78 -8.86 -13.03
C ILE A 152 9.54 -8.05 -12.62
N ILE A 153 8.37 -8.55 -12.98
CA ILE A 153 7.09 -7.83 -12.81
C ILE A 153 6.80 -7.53 -11.34
N SER A 154 7.10 -8.47 -10.45
CA SER A 154 6.93 -8.26 -9.02
C SER A 154 7.72 -7.06 -8.49
N TYR A 155 8.91 -6.80 -9.03
CA TYR A 155 9.71 -5.64 -8.62
C TYR A 155 9.13 -4.34 -9.18
N GLU A 156 8.60 -4.36 -10.40
CA GLU A 156 7.96 -3.18 -10.99
C GLU A 156 6.73 -2.76 -10.18
N ILE A 157 5.81 -3.69 -9.90
CA ILE A 157 4.61 -3.44 -9.08
C ILE A 157 5.00 -2.94 -7.68
N THR A 158 6.00 -3.55 -7.06
CA THR A 158 6.51 -3.11 -5.75
C THR A 158 7.04 -1.68 -5.80
N ASN A 159 7.82 -1.33 -6.84
CA ASN A 159 8.38 0.01 -6.99
C ASN A 159 7.27 1.05 -7.23
N ILE A 160 6.28 0.73 -8.08
CA ILE A 160 5.11 1.60 -8.28
C ILE A 160 4.42 1.84 -6.93
N SER A 161 4.07 0.77 -6.20
CA SER A 161 3.38 0.88 -4.90
C SER A 161 4.19 1.68 -3.87
N ARG A 162 5.52 1.52 -3.84
CA ARG A 162 6.40 2.23 -2.90
C ARG A 162 6.50 3.72 -3.20
N ASP A 163 6.62 4.07 -4.48
CA ASP A 163 7.01 5.42 -4.88
C ASP A 163 5.79 6.30 -5.22
N ASP A 164 4.60 5.72 -5.37
CA ASP A 164 3.35 6.40 -5.75
C ASP A 164 2.96 7.54 -4.81
N GLN A 165 3.11 7.35 -3.49
CA GLN A 165 2.77 8.36 -2.48
C GLN A 165 3.55 9.67 -2.63
N SER A 166 4.70 9.63 -3.30
CA SER A 166 5.54 10.82 -3.54
C SER A 166 5.25 11.53 -4.86
N VAL A 167 4.46 10.93 -5.76
CA VAL A 167 4.24 11.46 -7.11
C VAL A 167 2.77 11.68 -7.43
N THR A 168 1.93 10.65 -7.28
CA THR A 168 0.50 10.72 -7.62
C THR A 168 -0.41 10.59 -6.40
N ALA A 169 0.05 9.92 -5.36
CA ALA A 169 -0.71 9.57 -4.17
C ALA A 169 -2.01 8.81 -4.51
N SER A 170 -1.97 7.97 -5.55
CA SER A 170 -3.12 7.24 -6.07
C SER A 170 -3.37 5.90 -5.36
N THR A 171 -2.38 5.42 -4.60
CA THR A 171 -2.47 4.22 -3.80
C THR A 171 -1.58 4.31 -2.56
N THR A 172 -1.65 3.32 -1.67
CA THR A 172 -0.79 3.22 -0.48
C THR A 172 0.35 2.24 -0.73
N GLY A 173 1.44 2.38 0.01
CA GLY A 173 2.49 1.36 0.06
C GLY A 173 2.28 0.48 1.29
N SER A 174 1.82 -0.76 1.11
CA SER A 174 1.52 -1.66 2.23
C SER A 174 2.51 -2.81 2.30
N MET A 175 3.45 -2.71 3.23
CA MET A 175 4.32 -3.83 3.62
C MET A 175 3.60 -4.74 4.62
N LEU A 176 3.95 -6.01 4.65
CA LEU A 176 3.31 -7.00 5.53
C LEU A 176 3.31 -6.57 7.00
N TYR A 177 4.41 -6.01 7.52
CA TYR A 177 4.46 -5.58 8.92
C TYR A 177 3.43 -4.47 9.22
N GLN A 178 3.12 -3.59 8.25
CA GLN A 178 2.10 -2.53 8.42
C GLN A 178 0.70 -3.16 8.50
N ILE A 179 0.41 -4.11 7.59
CA ILE A 179 -0.85 -4.86 7.60
C ILE A 179 -1.03 -5.60 8.94
N PHE A 180 0.00 -6.27 9.43
CA PHE A 180 -0.07 -7.00 10.70
C PHE A 180 -0.22 -6.08 11.91
N ASN A 181 0.40 -4.91 11.89
CA ASN A 181 0.21 -3.91 12.95
C ASN A 181 -1.24 -3.43 13.02
N VAL A 182 -1.88 -3.18 11.88
CA VAL A 182 -3.29 -2.80 11.81
C VAL A 182 -4.20 -3.98 12.16
N TYR A 183 -3.88 -5.19 11.71
CA TYR A 183 -4.64 -6.41 12.00
C TYR A 183 -4.77 -6.69 13.51
N HIS A 184 -3.76 -6.31 14.28
CA HIS A 184 -3.76 -6.44 15.75
C HIS A 184 -4.22 -5.17 16.48
N ALA A 185 -4.49 -4.08 15.77
CA ALA A 185 -4.97 -2.85 16.40
C ALA A 185 -6.48 -2.92 16.67
N GLU A 186 -6.91 -2.33 17.76
CA GLU A 186 -8.33 -2.20 18.07
C GLU A 186 -8.94 -0.96 17.43
N GLY A 187 -10.09 -1.11 16.77
CA GLY A 187 -10.79 0.02 16.12
C GLY A 187 -10.01 0.63 14.95
N PHE A 188 -9.30 -0.22 14.21
CA PHE A 188 -8.59 0.16 12.98
C PHE A 188 -8.63 -1.01 12.01
N HIS A 189 -8.97 -0.75 10.75
CA HIS A 189 -9.07 -1.76 9.72
C HIS A 189 -8.07 -1.55 8.60
N ASN A 190 -7.69 -2.66 7.93
CA ASN A 190 -6.68 -2.66 6.89
C ASN A 190 -7.14 -2.02 5.58
N THR A 191 -6.16 -1.43 4.92
CA THR A 191 -6.21 -1.03 3.51
C THR A 191 -5.06 -1.66 2.77
N ILE A 192 -5.28 -2.09 1.52
CA ILE A 192 -4.27 -2.74 0.69
C ILE A 192 -4.26 -2.08 -0.68
N PRO A 193 -3.09 -1.78 -1.28
CA PRO A 193 -3.00 -1.25 -2.65
C PRO A 193 -3.77 -2.11 -3.64
N ALA A 194 -4.49 -1.50 -4.55
CA ALA A 194 -5.19 -2.18 -5.63
C ALA A 194 -4.50 -1.93 -6.96
N PHE A 195 -4.37 -2.99 -7.76
CA PHE A 195 -3.77 -2.95 -9.08
C PHE A 195 -4.67 -3.59 -10.11
N HIS A 196 -4.65 -3.04 -11.32
CA HIS A 196 -5.32 -3.62 -12.47
C HIS A 196 -4.36 -3.69 -13.68
N VAL A 197 -4.82 -4.30 -14.76
CA VAL A 197 -4.08 -4.39 -16.02
C VAL A 197 -4.65 -3.40 -17.02
N VAL A 198 -3.79 -2.58 -17.59
CA VAL A 198 -4.16 -1.68 -18.69
C VAL A 198 -3.38 -2.01 -19.96
N THR A 199 -3.99 -1.77 -21.10
CA THR A 199 -3.29 -1.87 -22.38
C THR A 199 -2.64 -0.55 -22.69
N ASN A 200 -1.32 -0.52 -22.71
CA ASN A 200 -0.51 0.61 -23.13
C ASN A 200 0.11 0.29 -24.50
N GLU A 201 -0.36 0.98 -25.53
CA GLU A 201 -0.07 0.65 -26.93
C GLU A 201 -0.49 -0.78 -27.27
N GLU A 202 0.45 -1.72 -27.45
CA GLU A 202 0.21 -3.13 -27.77
C GLU A 202 0.49 -4.07 -26.59
N GLU A 203 0.87 -3.53 -25.42
CA GLU A 203 1.33 -4.33 -24.29
C GLU A 203 0.43 -4.13 -23.05
N ASN A 204 0.18 -5.22 -22.35
CA ASN A 204 -0.51 -5.19 -21.06
C ASN A 204 0.50 -4.89 -19.95
N ILE A 205 0.25 -3.84 -19.19
CA ILE A 205 1.06 -3.42 -18.04
C ILE A 205 0.22 -3.36 -16.78
N ALA A 206 0.87 -3.46 -15.62
CA ALA A 206 0.21 -3.27 -14.32
C ALA A 206 0.16 -1.79 -13.97
N GLU A 207 -0.99 -1.32 -13.49
CA GLU A 207 -1.21 0.05 -13.04
C GLU A 207 -1.81 0.06 -11.62
N ALA A 208 -1.33 0.98 -10.77
CA ALA A 208 -1.93 1.22 -9.47
C ALA A 208 -3.31 1.86 -9.64
N ASN A 209 -4.35 1.28 -9.03
CA ASN A 209 -5.74 1.72 -9.21
C ASN A 209 -6.49 1.82 -7.88
N GLY A 210 -5.96 2.65 -6.99
CA GLY A 210 -6.61 2.96 -5.73
C GLY A 210 -6.26 1.99 -4.60
N ILE A 211 -7.17 1.86 -3.67
CA ILE A 211 -6.98 1.14 -2.40
C ILE A 211 -8.16 0.23 -2.14
N ALA A 212 -7.90 -1.04 -1.84
CA ALA A 212 -8.88 -2.00 -1.34
C ALA A 212 -9.11 -1.76 0.15
N VAL A 213 -10.38 -1.67 0.55
CA VAL A 213 -10.84 -1.41 1.92
C VAL A 213 -11.34 -2.71 2.54
N PHE A 214 -10.90 -2.97 3.77
CA PHE A 214 -11.33 -4.14 4.53
C PHE A 214 -12.05 -3.73 5.81
N LYS A 215 -12.99 -4.56 6.26
CA LYS A 215 -13.60 -4.51 7.58
C LYS A 215 -13.26 -5.81 8.31
N GLY A 216 -12.29 -5.74 9.22
CA GLY A 216 -11.63 -6.97 9.69
C GLY A 216 -10.94 -7.68 8.52
N GLU A 217 -11.35 -8.90 8.25
CA GLU A 217 -10.85 -9.73 7.15
C GLU A 217 -11.74 -9.68 5.89
N GLN A 218 -12.86 -8.99 5.98
CA GLN A 218 -13.80 -8.90 4.87
C GLN A 218 -13.47 -7.72 3.95
N PHE A 219 -13.28 -7.99 2.66
CA PHE A 219 -13.23 -6.95 1.64
C PHE A 219 -14.59 -6.28 1.51
N VAL A 220 -14.63 -4.94 1.55
CA VAL A 220 -15.88 -4.15 1.50
C VAL A 220 -15.97 -3.19 0.32
N GLY A 221 -14.88 -2.90 -0.37
CA GLY A 221 -14.88 -2.04 -1.56
C GLY A 221 -13.55 -1.41 -1.87
N TYR A 222 -13.56 -0.44 -2.77
CA TYR A 222 -12.38 0.30 -3.22
C TYR A 222 -12.54 1.80 -3.04
N LEU A 223 -11.46 2.45 -2.67
CA LEU A 223 -11.25 3.87 -2.96
C LEU A 223 -10.61 3.98 -4.34
N THR A 224 -11.14 4.87 -5.18
CA THR A 224 -10.53 5.22 -6.48
C THR A 224 -9.15 5.87 -6.28
N PRO A 225 -8.32 5.99 -7.32
CA PRO A 225 -7.04 6.72 -7.23
C PRO A 225 -7.20 8.14 -6.67
N GLU A 226 -8.22 8.87 -7.08
CA GLU A 226 -8.48 10.21 -6.57
C GLU A 226 -8.93 10.20 -5.10
N GLU A 227 -9.82 9.31 -4.69
CA GLU A 227 -10.24 9.15 -3.29
C GLU A 227 -9.09 8.70 -2.39
N SER A 228 -8.21 7.86 -2.91
CA SER A 228 -7.01 7.38 -2.21
C SER A 228 -6.08 8.53 -1.81
N LYS A 229 -5.92 9.53 -2.67
CA LYS A 229 -5.16 10.74 -2.36
C LYS A 229 -5.67 11.41 -1.08
N TYR A 230 -6.97 11.61 -0.96
CA TYR A 230 -7.56 12.27 0.22
C TYR A 230 -7.56 11.38 1.46
N PHE A 231 -7.69 10.07 1.28
CA PHE A 231 -7.41 9.11 2.35
C PHE A 231 -5.98 9.26 2.88
N LEU A 232 -4.98 9.33 2.01
CA LEU A 232 -3.57 9.52 2.40
C LEU A 232 -3.32 10.86 3.08
N PHE A 233 -4.05 11.94 2.71
CA PHE A 233 -4.02 13.19 3.46
C PHE A 233 -4.53 13.00 4.88
N VAL A 234 -5.64 12.29 5.09
CA VAL A 234 -6.14 11.96 6.43
C VAL A 234 -5.09 11.19 7.22
N MET A 235 -4.44 10.20 6.59
CA MET A 235 -3.44 9.34 7.25
C MET A 235 -2.08 10.03 7.50
N ASN A 236 -1.88 11.25 7.00
CA ASN A 236 -0.58 11.95 7.03
C ASN A 236 0.50 11.20 6.24
N GLU A 237 0.11 10.55 5.15
CA GLU A 237 1.00 9.71 4.32
C GLU A 237 1.28 10.30 2.93
N VAL A 238 0.68 11.43 2.56
CA VAL A 238 0.99 12.14 1.32
C VAL A 238 2.40 12.72 1.41
N GLN A 239 3.24 12.38 0.44
CA GLN A 239 4.61 12.88 0.31
C GLN A 239 4.79 13.77 -0.92
N GLY A 240 3.80 13.76 -1.83
CA GLY A 240 3.76 14.53 -3.07
C GLY A 240 2.39 14.40 -3.72
N GLY A 241 2.29 14.74 -4.99
CA GLY A 241 1.05 14.65 -5.77
C GLY A 241 0.49 16.00 -6.16
N ILE A 242 -0.49 15.99 -7.03
CA ILE A 242 -1.12 17.20 -7.57
C ILE A 242 -2.50 17.40 -6.93
N LEU A 243 -2.72 18.59 -6.39
CA LEU A 243 -4.03 19.07 -5.99
C LEU A 243 -4.53 20.04 -7.07
N THR A 244 -5.54 19.63 -7.80
CA THR A 244 -6.19 20.51 -8.77
C THR A 244 -7.30 21.31 -8.10
N VAL A 245 -7.39 22.60 -8.39
CA VAL A 245 -8.38 23.49 -7.80
C VAL A 245 -8.90 24.47 -8.83
N SER A 246 -10.09 25.00 -8.58
CA SER A 246 -10.68 26.04 -9.40
C SER A 246 -10.29 27.42 -8.86
N GLN A 247 -9.83 28.28 -9.74
CA GLN A 247 -9.66 29.71 -9.44
C GLN A 247 -11.03 30.39 -9.50
N ASN A 248 -11.39 31.17 -8.49
CA ASN A 248 -12.62 31.97 -8.46
C ASN A 248 -13.95 31.20 -8.53
N GLY A 249 -13.99 29.88 -8.22
CA GLY A 249 -15.22 29.10 -8.22
C GLY A 249 -15.73 28.75 -9.62
N GLU A 250 -14.87 28.69 -10.62
CA GLU A 250 -15.19 28.20 -11.97
C GLU A 250 -15.61 26.73 -11.93
N GLU A 251 -16.39 26.28 -12.94
CA GLU A 251 -16.86 24.87 -12.99
C GLU A 251 -15.73 23.85 -13.20
N LYS A 252 -14.56 24.29 -13.70
CA LYS A 252 -13.41 23.43 -13.97
C LYS A 252 -12.23 23.82 -13.12
N ASP A 253 -11.55 22.80 -12.61
CA ASP A 253 -10.23 22.98 -12.01
C ASP A 253 -9.24 23.46 -13.09
N ASN A 254 -8.68 24.64 -12.88
CA ASN A 254 -7.76 25.29 -13.82
C ASN A 254 -6.41 25.63 -13.21
N VAL A 255 -6.15 25.19 -11.99
CA VAL A 255 -4.91 25.37 -11.27
C VAL A 255 -4.40 24.03 -10.78
N SER A 256 -3.13 23.74 -11.02
CA SER A 256 -2.42 22.57 -10.49
C SER A 256 -1.43 23.02 -9.43
N LEU A 257 -1.59 22.51 -8.24
CA LEU A 257 -0.70 22.73 -7.10
C LEU A 257 0.05 21.42 -6.81
N GLU A 258 1.38 21.45 -6.90
CA GLU A 258 2.23 20.32 -6.54
C GLU A 258 2.49 20.32 -5.04
N ILE A 259 2.03 19.27 -4.34
CA ILE A 259 2.22 19.13 -2.90
C ILE A 259 3.67 18.80 -2.59
N SER A 260 4.27 19.58 -1.69
CA SER A 260 5.65 19.39 -1.24
C SER A 260 5.77 18.91 0.21
N ASP A 261 4.75 19.18 1.02
CA ASP A 261 4.69 18.73 2.42
C ASP A 261 3.24 18.62 2.90
N ASN A 262 2.99 17.68 3.80
CA ASN A 262 1.71 17.50 4.45
C ASN A 262 1.89 17.17 5.93
N LYS A 263 1.10 17.80 6.76
CA LYS A 263 1.07 17.52 8.19
C LYS A 263 -0.36 17.42 8.68
N THR A 264 -0.77 16.22 9.02
CA THR A 264 -2.11 15.95 9.55
C THR A 264 -2.06 15.53 11.02
N LYS A 265 -2.97 16.08 11.82
CA LYS A 265 -3.15 15.75 13.24
C LYS A 265 -4.58 15.43 13.53
N HIS A 266 -4.80 14.35 14.26
CA HIS A 266 -6.11 13.94 14.76
C HIS A 266 -6.27 14.27 16.25
N SER A 267 -7.44 14.76 16.59
CA SER A 267 -7.89 14.96 17.96
C SER A 267 -9.33 14.51 18.13
N PHE A 268 -9.73 14.18 19.35
CA PHE A 268 -11.11 13.86 19.64
C PHE A 268 -11.54 14.50 20.97
N LYS A 269 -12.84 14.71 21.10
CA LYS A 269 -13.48 15.18 22.33
C LYS A 269 -14.87 14.56 22.45
N VAL A 270 -15.39 14.55 23.69
CA VAL A 270 -16.78 14.21 23.96
C VAL A 270 -17.49 15.50 24.38
N GLU A 271 -18.48 15.92 23.57
CA GLU A 271 -19.32 17.10 23.84
C GLU A 271 -20.78 16.67 23.87
N ASP A 272 -21.50 17.03 24.91
CA ASP A 272 -22.91 16.69 25.11
C ASP A 272 -23.20 15.18 24.95
N GLY A 273 -22.26 14.34 25.41
CA GLY A 273 -22.35 12.88 25.30
C GLY A 273 -22.08 12.32 23.89
N LYS A 274 -21.72 13.17 22.91
CA LYS A 274 -21.36 12.76 21.57
C LYS A 274 -19.87 12.85 21.34
N LEU A 275 -19.33 11.80 20.73
CA LEU A 275 -17.94 11.74 20.31
C LEU A 275 -17.77 12.54 19.01
N LYS A 276 -16.77 13.40 18.99
CA LYS A 276 -16.37 14.18 17.82
C LYS A 276 -14.88 14.01 17.54
N VAL A 277 -14.53 13.85 16.28
CA VAL A 277 -13.15 13.82 15.80
C VAL A 277 -12.87 15.06 14.98
N THR A 278 -11.72 15.68 15.21
CA THR A 278 -11.25 16.83 14.42
C THR A 278 -9.90 16.50 13.79
N ILE A 279 -9.83 16.71 12.49
CA ILE A 279 -8.63 16.54 11.68
C ILE A 279 -8.11 17.92 11.31
N HIS A 280 -6.86 18.19 11.62
CA HIS A 280 -6.16 19.43 11.24
C HIS A 280 -5.10 19.07 10.20
N VAL A 281 -5.22 19.67 9.02
CA VAL A 281 -4.33 19.46 7.88
C VAL A 281 -3.64 20.76 7.52
N GLU A 282 -2.32 20.73 7.44
CA GLU A 282 -1.49 21.80 6.90
C GLU A 282 -0.70 21.23 5.73
N ALA A 283 -0.99 21.67 4.51
CA ALA A 283 -0.26 21.29 3.30
C ALA A 283 0.51 22.48 2.74
N THR A 284 1.67 22.18 2.21
CA THR A 284 2.51 23.16 1.47
C THR A 284 2.58 22.72 0.02
N ALA A 285 2.39 23.65 -0.90
CA ALA A 285 2.36 23.35 -2.33
C ALA A 285 3.11 24.41 -3.14
N TYR A 286 3.57 24.00 -4.34
CA TYR A 286 4.06 24.88 -5.38
C TYR A 286 2.97 25.08 -6.43
N LEU A 287 2.87 26.29 -6.99
CA LEU A 287 2.05 26.53 -8.17
C LEU A 287 2.76 25.92 -9.39
N ALA A 288 2.23 24.79 -9.89
CA ALA A 288 2.80 24.07 -11.02
C ALA A 288 2.26 24.57 -12.36
N GLU A 289 0.93 24.77 -12.44
CA GLU A 289 0.25 25.24 -13.66
C GLU A 289 -0.99 26.05 -13.31
N ILE A 290 -1.29 27.03 -14.14
CA ILE A 290 -2.51 27.83 -14.06
C ILE A 290 -2.99 28.23 -15.46
N GLU A 291 -4.27 27.96 -15.75
CA GLU A 291 -4.94 28.44 -16.93
C GLU A 291 -5.65 29.77 -16.59
N GLY A 292 -5.33 30.81 -17.34
CA GLY A 292 -5.92 32.14 -17.15
C GLY A 292 -4.92 33.22 -16.75
N LYS A 293 -5.44 34.35 -16.30
CA LYS A 293 -4.62 35.49 -15.85
C LYS A 293 -4.33 35.36 -14.36
N PHE A 294 -3.08 35.24 -14.02
CA PHE A 294 -2.60 35.16 -12.65
C PHE A 294 -1.30 35.93 -12.48
N ASP A 295 -1.26 36.80 -11.49
CA ASP A 295 -0.05 37.47 -11.06
C ASP A 295 0.46 36.84 -9.76
N SER A 296 1.53 36.08 -9.86
CA SER A 296 2.13 35.38 -8.71
C SER A 296 2.82 36.36 -7.71
N LEU A 297 2.91 37.62 -8.03
CA LEU A 297 3.41 38.68 -7.14
C LEU A 297 2.29 39.42 -6.40
N ASP A 298 1.03 39.18 -6.78
CA ASP A 298 -0.10 39.78 -6.10
C ASP A 298 -0.48 38.95 -4.85
N PRO A 299 -0.28 39.49 -3.63
CA PRO A 299 -0.58 38.76 -2.39
C PRO A 299 -2.05 38.43 -2.21
N GLU A 300 -2.97 39.22 -2.79
CA GLU A 300 -4.43 38.97 -2.68
C GLU A 300 -4.79 37.77 -3.54
N MET A 301 -4.23 37.65 -4.75
CA MET A 301 -4.44 36.46 -5.61
C MET A 301 -3.90 35.18 -4.98
N ILE A 302 -2.70 35.22 -4.40
CA ILE A 302 -2.13 34.06 -3.66
C ILE A 302 -3.03 33.69 -2.49
N THR A 303 -3.43 34.65 -1.66
CA THR A 303 -4.29 34.38 -0.49
C THR A 303 -5.64 33.79 -0.90
N SER A 304 -6.23 34.30 -2.00
CA SER A 304 -7.48 33.76 -2.54
C SER A 304 -7.30 32.30 -3.02
N LEU A 305 -6.21 32.01 -3.71
CA LEU A 305 -5.90 30.67 -4.19
C LEU A 305 -5.64 29.69 -3.04
N GLU A 306 -4.89 30.10 -2.00
CA GLU A 306 -4.69 29.31 -0.77
C GLU A 306 -6.01 28.98 -0.08
N ALA A 307 -6.94 29.95 0.00
CA ALA A 307 -8.25 29.74 0.60
C ALA A 307 -9.09 28.76 -0.23
N ALA A 308 -9.07 28.90 -1.56
CA ALA A 308 -9.76 27.97 -2.47
C ALA A 308 -9.20 26.55 -2.37
N ALA A 309 -7.87 26.41 -2.36
CA ALA A 309 -7.19 25.13 -2.20
C ALA A 309 -7.50 24.47 -0.86
N GLY A 310 -7.49 25.24 0.23
CA GLY A 310 -7.86 24.76 1.56
C GLY A 310 -9.31 24.26 1.63
N ALA A 311 -10.23 25.00 1.03
CA ALA A 311 -11.64 24.59 0.93
C ALA A 311 -11.84 23.33 0.09
N ALA A 312 -11.18 23.23 -1.06
CA ALA A 312 -11.22 22.05 -1.93
C ALA A 312 -10.66 20.81 -1.21
N LEU A 313 -9.49 20.93 -0.58
CA LEU A 313 -8.87 19.85 0.19
C LEU A 313 -9.79 19.37 1.32
N LYS A 314 -10.36 20.30 2.09
CA LYS A 314 -11.31 19.98 3.16
C LYS A 314 -12.49 19.18 2.64
N ASN A 315 -13.19 19.70 1.61
CA ASN A 315 -14.42 19.08 1.09
C ASN A 315 -14.14 17.66 0.57
N ARG A 316 -13.09 17.48 -0.21
CA ARG A 316 -12.71 16.16 -0.77
C ARG A 316 -12.30 15.16 0.30
N MET A 317 -11.63 15.61 1.38
CA MET A 317 -11.35 14.75 2.54
C MET A 317 -12.64 14.35 3.27
N GLU A 318 -13.55 15.30 3.51
CA GLU A 318 -14.86 15.03 4.15
C GLU A 318 -15.71 14.07 3.30
N ASP A 319 -15.68 14.19 1.97
CA ASP A 319 -16.38 13.28 1.04
C ASP A 319 -15.87 11.84 1.16
N VAL A 320 -14.55 11.65 1.18
CA VAL A 320 -13.94 10.31 1.35
C VAL A 320 -14.27 9.73 2.73
N ILE A 321 -14.16 10.52 3.79
CA ILE A 321 -14.54 10.09 5.14
C ILE A 321 -16.00 9.66 5.16
N LYS A 322 -16.88 10.47 4.59
CA LYS A 322 -18.31 10.19 4.52
C LYS A 322 -18.62 8.93 3.74
N LYS A 323 -17.99 8.73 2.57
CA LYS A 323 -18.12 7.50 1.78
C LYS A 323 -17.74 6.28 2.62
N VAL A 324 -16.56 6.31 3.25
CA VAL A 324 -16.06 5.19 4.07
C VAL A 324 -16.99 4.90 5.25
N GLN A 325 -17.52 5.93 5.89
CA GLN A 325 -18.49 5.78 6.96
C GLN A 325 -19.80 5.15 6.51
N THR A 326 -20.36 5.62 5.39
CA THR A 326 -21.72 5.24 4.97
C THR A 326 -21.79 4.02 4.08
N GLU A 327 -20.79 3.79 3.24
CA GLU A 327 -20.78 2.67 2.29
C GLU A 327 -20.05 1.45 2.86
N TYR A 328 -18.95 1.67 3.59
CA TYR A 328 -18.10 0.57 4.07
C TYR A 328 -18.26 0.29 5.57
N GLY A 329 -18.62 1.29 6.35
CA GLY A 329 -18.73 1.17 7.81
C GLY A 329 -17.45 0.63 8.47
N SER A 330 -16.30 1.00 7.92
CA SER A 330 -14.98 0.46 8.26
C SER A 330 -14.02 1.58 8.64
N ASP A 331 -13.56 1.60 9.89
CA ASP A 331 -12.60 2.61 10.35
C ASP A 331 -11.19 2.32 9.81
N ILE A 332 -10.94 2.74 8.57
CA ILE A 332 -9.62 2.70 7.94
C ILE A 332 -8.75 3.92 8.28
N PHE A 333 -9.26 4.84 9.08
CA PHE A 333 -8.53 6.04 9.52
C PHE A 333 -7.88 5.86 10.89
N GLY A 334 -8.27 4.79 11.62
CA GLY A 334 -7.75 4.48 12.94
C GLY A 334 -8.24 5.45 14.03
N PHE A 335 -9.45 6.00 13.90
CA PHE A 335 -10.02 6.87 14.95
C PHE A 335 -10.28 6.10 16.24
N GLY A 336 -10.69 4.81 16.14
CA GLY A 336 -10.84 3.93 17.30
C GLY A 336 -9.51 3.67 17.99
N ASP A 337 -8.47 3.36 17.26
CA ASP A 337 -7.11 3.16 17.76
C ASP A 337 -6.55 4.43 18.44
N LEU A 338 -6.82 5.60 17.84
CA LEU A 338 -6.48 6.89 18.44
C LEU A 338 -7.13 7.08 19.83
N ILE A 339 -8.42 6.73 19.94
CA ILE A 339 -9.16 6.81 21.20
C ILE A 339 -8.64 5.78 22.18
N HIS A 340 -8.40 4.55 21.73
CA HIS A 340 -7.81 3.47 22.51
C HIS A 340 -6.48 3.91 23.14
N LYS A 341 -5.58 4.45 22.34
CA LYS A 341 -4.24 4.89 22.78
C LYS A 341 -4.29 6.10 23.74
N LYS A 342 -5.22 7.03 23.53
CA LYS A 342 -5.27 8.27 24.32
C LYS A 342 -6.22 8.22 25.51
N ASN A 343 -7.24 7.38 25.49
CA ASN A 343 -8.24 7.26 26.55
C ASN A 343 -8.81 5.85 26.68
N HIS A 344 -8.04 4.96 27.31
CA HIS A 344 -8.43 3.56 27.53
C HIS A 344 -9.77 3.40 28.26
N LYS A 345 -10.13 4.34 29.16
CA LYS A 345 -11.41 4.26 29.90
C LYS A 345 -12.60 4.51 28.97
N LEU A 346 -12.48 5.49 28.10
CA LEU A 346 -13.51 5.75 27.08
C LEU A 346 -13.60 4.58 26.11
N TRP A 347 -12.45 4.10 25.61
CA TRP A 347 -12.41 2.98 24.67
C TRP A 347 -13.08 1.73 25.24
N ALA A 348 -12.80 1.37 26.47
CA ALA A 348 -13.44 0.22 27.14
C ALA A 348 -14.98 0.33 27.22
N GLN A 349 -15.54 1.54 27.16
CA GLN A 349 -16.99 1.75 27.15
C GLN A 349 -17.61 1.64 25.77
N ILE A 350 -16.86 1.97 24.70
CA ILE A 350 -17.39 2.10 23.35
C ILE A 350 -16.88 1.03 22.37
N SER A 351 -15.83 0.29 22.71
CA SER A 351 -15.17 -0.66 21.81
C SER A 351 -16.13 -1.70 21.23
N ASN A 352 -17.02 -2.27 22.03
CA ASN A 352 -17.99 -3.27 21.59
C ASN A 352 -19.05 -2.71 20.62
N SER A 353 -19.24 -1.40 20.60
CA SER A 353 -20.19 -0.72 19.71
C SER A 353 -19.48 0.15 18.66
N TRP A 354 -18.16 0.02 18.50
CA TRP A 354 -17.41 0.88 17.60
C TRP A 354 -17.90 0.81 16.17
N ASP A 355 -18.24 -0.38 15.68
CA ASP A 355 -18.81 -0.61 14.35
C ASP A 355 -20.17 0.08 14.11
N GLU A 356 -20.90 0.39 15.18
CA GLU A 356 -22.17 1.14 15.13
C GLU A 356 -21.93 2.65 15.29
N ILE A 357 -20.90 3.04 16.03
CA ILE A 357 -20.53 4.44 16.30
C ILE A 357 -19.85 5.06 15.08
N PHE A 358 -18.88 4.36 14.47
CA PHE A 358 -18.05 4.90 13.39
C PHE A 358 -18.86 5.41 12.19
N PRO A 359 -19.91 4.72 11.68
CA PRO A 359 -20.73 5.20 10.55
C PRO A 359 -21.42 6.55 10.80
N THR A 360 -21.64 6.90 12.06
CA THR A 360 -22.35 8.12 12.48
C THR A 360 -21.46 9.12 13.23
N LEU A 361 -20.18 8.83 13.31
CA LEU A 361 -19.21 9.66 14.01
C LEU A 361 -19.11 11.05 13.36
N ASP A 362 -19.22 12.09 14.19
CA ASP A 362 -19.04 13.48 13.76
C ASP A 362 -17.54 13.75 13.53
N VAL A 363 -17.16 13.89 12.27
CA VAL A 363 -15.78 14.16 11.84
C VAL A 363 -15.72 15.50 11.14
N THR A 364 -14.88 16.40 11.60
CA THR A 364 -14.68 17.74 11.04
C THR A 364 -13.24 17.88 10.54
N VAL A 365 -13.07 18.36 9.32
CA VAL A 365 -11.75 18.65 8.72
C VAL A 365 -11.50 20.15 8.74
N ASN A 366 -10.33 20.55 9.24
CA ASN A 366 -9.78 21.90 9.13
C ASN A 366 -8.52 21.83 8.27
N ALA A 367 -8.60 22.26 7.02
CA ALA A 367 -7.49 22.22 6.08
C ALA A 367 -6.98 23.62 5.77
N LYS A 368 -5.65 23.74 5.76
CA LYS A 368 -4.92 24.94 5.31
C LYS A 368 -3.92 24.51 4.25
N VAL A 369 -3.93 25.21 3.13
CA VAL A 369 -2.90 25.07 2.10
C VAL A 369 -2.11 26.37 2.04
N SER A 370 -0.77 26.27 2.00
CA SER A 370 0.13 27.40 1.84
C SER A 370 0.92 27.23 0.54
N ILE A 371 0.92 28.25 -0.30
CA ILE A 371 1.63 28.24 -1.57
C ILE A 371 2.99 28.92 -1.37
N VAL A 372 4.04 28.14 -1.54
CA VAL A 372 5.43 28.61 -1.40
C VAL A 372 6.07 28.58 -2.76
N ASN A 373 6.53 29.75 -3.20
CA ASN A 373 7.28 29.96 -4.43
C ASN A 373 6.65 29.41 -5.72
N SER A 374 6.23 30.29 -6.57
CA SER A 374 5.68 29.96 -7.88
C SER A 374 6.77 29.93 -8.93
N ALA A 375 7.62 28.95 -9.00
CA ALA A 375 8.55 28.75 -10.10
C ALA A 375 9.20 30.04 -10.72
N TYR A 376 9.99 29.86 -11.78
CA TYR A 376 10.78 30.92 -12.46
C TYR A 376 9.97 31.93 -13.32
N ILE A 377 8.62 31.76 -13.39
CA ILE A 377 7.76 32.61 -14.24
C ILE A 377 6.91 33.49 -13.36
N LYS A 378 7.07 34.80 -13.47
CA LYS A 378 6.35 35.81 -12.68
C LYS A 378 4.90 36.03 -13.16
N ASP A 379 4.67 35.94 -14.47
CA ASP A 379 3.39 36.23 -15.10
C ASP A 379 3.02 35.14 -16.13
N THR A 380 1.73 34.81 -16.24
CA THR A 380 1.24 34.00 -17.38
C THR A 380 1.45 34.79 -18.67
N LYS A 381 1.97 34.14 -19.73
CA LYS A 381 2.05 34.76 -21.05
C LYS A 381 0.67 35.18 -21.50
N GLN A 382 0.47 36.50 -21.72
CA GLN A 382 -0.74 36.95 -22.42
C GLN A 382 -0.74 36.35 -23.82
N GLU A 383 -1.79 35.62 -24.19
CA GLU A 383 -2.10 35.40 -25.59
C GLU A 383 -2.27 36.77 -26.23
N LYS A 384 -1.38 37.11 -27.17
CA LYS A 384 -1.60 38.29 -28.02
C LYS A 384 -2.85 37.99 -28.83
N ASP A 385 -3.91 38.71 -28.52
CA ASP A 385 -5.08 38.77 -29.39
C ASP A 385 -4.59 39.06 -30.82
N LYS A 386 -4.89 38.12 -31.73
CA LYS A 386 -4.72 38.27 -33.18
C LYS A 386 -6.07 38.64 -33.77
#